data_d2dccc804c014b96aba8a664f10a9be8
#
_entry.id   d2dccc804c014b96aba8a664f10a9be8
#
_cell.length_a   1.000
_cell.length_b   1.000
_cell.length_c   1.000
_cell.angle_alpha   90.00
_cell.angle_beta   90.00
_cell.angle_gamma   90.00
#
_symmetry.space_group_name_H-M   'P 1'
#
loop_
_entity.id
_entity.type
_entity.pdbx_description
1 polymer ?
#
loop_
_entity_poly.entity_id
_entity_poly.type
_entity_poly.pdbx_seq_one_letter_code
_entity_poly.pdbx_strand_id
1 'polypeptide(L)'
;MKSRLFTSEKHTVLVVFILCIALRAVPELMAYPYPIGYDVINYYIPTVTNFEDKWDIVSKQFPLYVTFLYLVSITTGLPAHPVVVAVIIGMTGIFGISLFYLGRTLLKLGISHSAYIAIFAIVQLAVLRTTWDFHRDIFALTMMMFVFSLFSRKNAGWKPLALILVLATLIVAADRMVGALFSVSLVVYAIVTRRRDAALTGIFAIVMFYALAVPTQSVPNITTITSTEIPQNNNELKEFYNPADLLIFFVVVNGLLVAAAAIGFLKMRNSLLLKIPLLICLIGSFSWLLFPENRYLLADRWIILAGIFLSVFAGYGVLHLVRNLKKRSAIAGFILGAFAVLGVSYAVIPHHSASAIYGIVGVHAKNLPPVTMQFNSIDVEDNDELLSTIAWINENTEQDAVIVGESHLRGFMELYLEDNRMYHFSEDPPTFAETLSKSGHQVYLIELNGKSPALFVVKRISQ
;
A
#
# COMPACT_ATOMS: atom_id res chain seq x y z
N MET A 1 -16.42 4.27 -34.99
CA MET A 1 -16.58 5.51 -34.22
C MET A 1 -15.27 5.79 -33.51
N LYS A 2 -14.43 6.73 -33.95
CA LYS A 2 -13.27 7.21 -33.16
C LYS A 2 -13.88 7.92 -31.95
N SER A 3 -13.68 7.39 -30.74
CA SER A 3 -14.16 8.08 -29.54
C SER A 3 -13.51 9.47 -29.49
N ARG A 4 -14.30 10.53 -29.57
CA ARG A 4 -13.80 11.92 -29.51
C ARG A 4 -13.11 12.27 -28.19
N LEU A 5 -13.27 11.42 -27.17
CA LEU A 5 -12.72 11.58 -25.83
C LEU A 5 -11.17 11.55 -25.76
N PHE A 6 -10.48 10.88 -26.68
CA PHE A 6 -9.02 10.73 -26.65
C PHE A 6 -8.34 11.32 -27.89
N THR A 7 -8.77 12.51 -28.33
CA THR A 7 -8.22 13.18 -29.52
C THR A 7 -6.99 14.03 -29.22
N SER A 8 -6.86 14.55 -28.00
CA SER A 8 -5.75 15.37 -27.54
C SER A 8 -5.06 14.71 -26.34
N GLU A 9 -3.73 14.71 -26.33
CA GLU A 9 -2.95 14.16 -25.22
C GLU A 9 -3.29 14.86 -23.89
N LYS A 10 -3.41 16.19 -23.90
CA LYS A 10 -3.76 16.99 -22.71
C LYS A 10 -5.13 16.60 -22.13
N HIS A 11 -6.14 16.50 -22.98
CA HIS A 11 -7.48 16.06 -22.53
C HIS A 11 -7.46 14.64 -21.98
N THR A 12 -6.70 13.73 -22.62
CA THR A 12 -6.60 12.35 -22.17
C THR A 12 -5.92 12.26 -20.80
N VAL A 13 -4.85 13.01 -20.57
CA VAL A 13 -4.18 13.09 -19.27
C VAL A 13 -5.15 13.57 -18.20
N LEU A 14 -5.92 14.63 -18.48
CA LEU A 14 -6.93 15.15 -17.54
C LEU A 14 -8.01 14.10 -17.24
N VAL A 15 -8.53 13.41 -18.26
CA VAL A 15 -9.54 12.35 -18.07
C VAL A 15 -9.00 11.21 -17.23
N VAL A 16 -7.76 10.73 -17.50
CA VAL A 16 -7.12 9.69 -16.69
C VAL A 16 -6.97 10.16 -15.24
N PHE A 17 -6.50 11.39 -15.03
CA PHE A 17 -6.34 11.98 -13.69
C PHE A 17 -7.65 12.01 -12.92
N ILE A 18 -8.72 12.57 -13.54
CA ILE A 18 -10.03 12.68 -12.90
C ILE A 18 -10.63 11.30 -12.57
N LEU A 19 -10.52 10.33 -13.49
CA LEU A 19 -11.05 8.99 -13.24
C LEU A 19 -10.31 8.28 -12.10
N CYS A 20 -8.99 8.45 -12.00
CA CYS A 20 -8.21 7.86 -10.91
C CYS A 20 -8.53 8.51 -9.56
N ILE A 21 -8.67 9.85 -9.53
CA ILE A 21 -9.12 10.59 -8.35
C ILE A 21 -10.51 10.12 -7.93
N ALA A 22 -11.47 10.08 -8.86
CA ALA A 22 -12.84 9.69 -8.57
C ALA A 22 -12.92 8.28 -7.98
N LEU A 23 -12.20 7.33 -8.57
CA LEU A 23 -12.16 5.95 -8.07
C LEU A 23 -11.62 5.86 -6.64
N ARG A 24 -10.56 6.63 -6.33
CA ARG A 24 -9.96 6.62 -4.98
C ARG A 24 -10.76 7.43 -3.96
N ALA A 25 -11.47 8.48 -4.40
CA ALA A 25 -12.30 9.29 -3.53
C ALA A 25 -13.57 8.56 -3.05
N VAL A 26 -14.12 7.64 -3.86
CA VAL A 26 -15.37 6.93 -3.53
C VAL A 26 -15.29 6.21 -2.18
N PRO A 27 -14.30 5.33 -1.89
CA PRO A 27 -14.24 4.66 -0.60
C PRO A 27 -14.08 5.63 0.58
N GLU A 28 -13.33 6.73 0.43
CA GLU A 28 -13.19 7.76 1.47
C GLU A 28 -14.51 8.48 1.77
N LEU A 29 -15.27 8.82 0.71
CA LEU A 29 -16.57 9.47 0.87
C LEU A 29 -17.60 8.56 1.54
N MET A 30 -17.51 7.25 1.31
CA MET A 30 -18.40 6.27 1.94
C MET A 30 -18.05 6.03 3.41
N ALA A 31 -16.78 6.05 3.74
CA ALA A 31 -16.31 5.89 5.11
C ALA A 31 -16.42 7.16 5.96
N TYR A 32 -16.63 8.32 5.34
CA TYR A 32 -16.66 9.59 6.06
C TYR A 32 -17.65 9.57 7.23
N PRO A 33 -17.27 10.07 8.42
CA PRO A 33 -16.07 10.89 8.73
C PRO A 33 -14.80 10.08 9.08
N TYR A 34 -14.81 8.78 8.96
CA TYR A 34 -13.72 7.90 9.38
C TYR A 34 -12.66 7.71 8.31
N PRO A 35 -11.37 7.62 8.68
CA PRO A 35 -10.33 7.27 7.73
C PRO A 35 -10.41 5.78 7.38
N ILE A 36 -9.99 5.43 6.16
CA ILE A 36 -9.78 4.04 5.75
C ILE A 36 -8.28 3.75 5.67
N GLY A 37 -7.89 2.49 5.90
CA GLY A 37 -6.50 2.03 5.87
C GLY A 37 -5.89 1.84 7.26
N TYR A 38 -5.24 0.69 7.46
CA TYR A 38 -4.62 0.34 8.74
C TYR A 38 -3.47 1.28 9.10
N ASP A 39 -2.54 1.52 8.17
CA ASP A 39 -1.44 2.46 8.39
C ASP A 39 -1.94 3.92 8.49
N VAL A 40 -3.12 4.22 7.93
CA VAL A 40 -3.69 5.57 7.98
C VAL A 40 -4.05 5.93 9.42
N ILE A 41 -4.84 5.09 10.09
CA ILE A 41 -5.28 5.35 11.46
C ILE A 41 -4.18 5.09 12.48
N ASN A 42 -3.35 4.05 12.30
CA ASN A 42 -2.36 3.66 13.30
C ASN A 42 -1.00 4.34 13.13
N TYR A 43 -0.72 4.97 11.97
CA TYR A 43 0.59 5.56 11.72
C TYR A 43 0.52 6.97 11.13
N TYR A 44 -0.14 7.18 9.96
CA TYR A 44 -0.03 8.48 9.27
C TYR A 44 -0.71 9.61 10.04
N ILE A 45 -1.98 9.44 10.45
CA ILE A 45 -2.70 10.51 11.16
C ILE A 45 -2.07 10.81 12.51
N PRO A 46 -1.81 9.82 13.42
CA PRO A 46 -1.20 10.09 14.71
C PRO A 46 0.21 10.68 14.60
N THR A 47 0.97 10.26 13.58
CA THR A 47 2.34 10.76 13.40
C THR A 47 2.37 12.18 12.85
N VAL A 48 1.44 12.53 11.94
CA VAL A 48 1.33 13.91 11.44
C VAL A 48 0.79 14.86 12.51
N THR A 49 -0.17 14.39 13.32
CA THR A 49 -0.74 15.18 14.43
C THR A 49 0.31 15.50 15.49
N ASN A 50 1.14 14.52 15.86
CA ASN A 50 2.16 14.64 16.92
C ASN A 50 3.58 14.61 16.32
N PHE A 51 3.80 15.26 15.17
CA PHE A 51 5.02 15.11 14.38
C PHE A 51 6.29 15.51 15.15
N GLU A 52 6.26 16.61 15.88
CA GLU A 52 7.41 17.13 16.61
C GLU A 52 7.82 16.17 17.73
N ASP A 53 6.86 15.66 18.49
CA ASP A 53 7.10 14.70 19.58
C ASP A 53 7.57 13.34 19.07
N LYS A 54 7.15 12.96 17.85
CA LYS A 54 7.50 11.68 17.22
C LYS A 54 8.69 11.73 16.28
N TRP A 55 9.39 12.87 16.18
CA TRP A 55 10.49 13.02 15.22
C TRP A 55 11.56 11.93 15.34
N ASP A 56 11.91 11.53 16.56
CA ASP A 56 12.89 10.46 16.80
C ASP A 56 12.49 9.11 16.18
N ILE A 57 11.19 8.83 16.14
CA ILE A 57 10.64 7.61 15.52
C ILE A 57 10.57 7.80 14.00
N VAL A 58 10.04 8.93 13.57
CA VAL A 58 9.85 9.26 12.15
C VAL A 58 11.18 9.29 11.40
N SER A 59 12.19 9.94 11.97
CA SER A 59 13.52 10.07 11.36
C SER A 59 14.20 8.70 11.12
N LYS A 60 13.82 7.67 11.88
CA LYS A 60 14.33 6.29 11.77
C LYS A 60 13.53 5.39 10.82
N GLN A 61 12.47 5.89 10.18
CA GLN A 61 11.52 5.07 9.39
C GLN A 61 11.27 5.56 7.96
N PHE A 62 12.28 6.05 7.24
CA PHE A 62 12.07 6.62 5.91
C PHE A 62 11.09 7.81 5.94
N PRO A 63 11.50 8.94 6.47
CA PRO A 63 10.61 10.02 6.92
C PRO A 63 9.95 10.83 5.80
N LEU A 64 10.39 10.70 4.53
CA LEU A 64 10.04 11.63 3.46
C LEU A 64 8.53 11.81 3.30
N TYR A 65 7.77 10.71 3.23
CA TYR A 65 6.33 10.80 2.97
C TYR A 65 5.58 11.45 4.14
N VAL A 66 5.89 11.05 5.38
CA VAL A 66 5.25 11.61 6.58
C VAL A 66 5.63 13.09 6.77
N THR A 67 6.90 13.43 6.53
CA THR A 67 7.36 14.83 6.54
C THR A 67 6.63 15.65 5.47
N PHE A 68 6.42 15.10 4.28
CA PHE A 68 5.64 15.75 3.24
C PHE A 68 4.19 16.01 3.69
N LEU A 69 3.53 15.02 4.30
CA LEU A 69 2.17 15.18 4.86
C LEU A 69 2.14 16.29 5.93
N TYR A 70 3.10 16.29 6.85
CA TYR A 70 3.23 17.32 7.88
C TYR A 70 3.41 18.72 7.27
N LEU A 71 4.30 18.87 6.29
CA LEU A 71 4.50 20.14 5.58
C LEU A 71 3.22 20.62 4.88
N VAL A 72 2.45 19.71 4.29
CA VAL A 72 1.14 20.07 3.71
C VAL A 72 0.18 20.50 4.80
N SER A 73 0.12 19.81 5.94
CA SER A 73 -0.75 20.15 7.08
C SER A 73 -0.45 21.57 7.60
N ILE A 74 0.82 21.88 7.92
CA ILE A 74 1.18 23.21 8.45
C ILE A 74 1.01 24.32 7.41
N THR A 75 1.25 24.06 6.13
CA THR A 75 1.11 25.09 5.08
C THR A 75 -0.33 25.39 4.73
N THR A 76 -1.23 24.42 4.85
CA THR A 76 -2.66 24.57 4.57
C THR A 76 -3.49 24.91 5.81
N GLY A 77 -2.95 24.66 7.00
CA GLY A 77 -3.70 24.76 8.27
C GLY A 77 -4.76 23.67 8.45
N LEU A 78 -4.77 22.64 7.60
CA LEU A 78 -5.74 21.54 7.69
C LEU A 78 -5.27 20.48 8.70
N PRO A 79 -6.20 19.85 9.44
CA PRO A 79 -5.90 18.70 10.29
C PRO A 79 -5.28 17.52 9.52
N ALA A 80 -4.57 16.64 10.23
CA ALA A 80 -3.85 15.52 9.64
C ALA A 80 -4.74 14.61 8.77
N HIS A 81 -5.95 14.25 9.24
CA HIS A 81 -6.85 13.34 8.52
C HIS A 81 -7.22 13.86 7.11
N PRO A 82 -7.83 15.04 6.91
CA PRO A 82 -8.15 15.53 5.56
C PRO A 82 -6.90 15.71 4.68
N VAL A 83 -5.73 16.00 5.26
CA VAL A 83 -4.48 16.09 4.49
C VAL A 83 -4.07 14.72 3.95
N VAL A 84 -4.06 13.68 4.80
CA VAL A 84 -3.71 12.32 4.39
C VAL A 84 -4.65 11.84 3.27
N VAL A 85 -5.95 12.05 3.43
CA VAL A 85 -6.98 11.69 2.44
C VAL A 85 -6.79 12.46 1.12
N ALA A 86 -6.64 13.76 1.18
CA ALA A 86 -6.46 14.58 -0.04
C ALA A 86 -5.19 14.22 -0.80
N VAL A 87 -4.10 13.98 -0.07
CA VAL A 87 -2.80 13.62 -0.67
C VAL A 87 -2.89 12.26 -1.35
N ILE A 88 -3.46 11.23 -0.74
CA ILE A 88 -3.53 9.90 -1.37
C ILE A 88 -4.45 9.88 -2.59
N ILE A 89 -5.57 10.62 -2.54
CA ILE A 89 -6.47 10.79 -3.68
C ILE A 89 -5.71 11.47 -4.84
N GLY A 90 -5.01 12.58 -4.56
CA GLY A 90 -4.20 13.29 -5.55
C GLY A 90 -3.06 12.44 -6.11
N MET A 91 -2.35 11.71 -5.24
CA MET A 91 -1.26 10.81 -5.64
C MET A 91 -1.76 9.66 -6.53
N THR A 92 -2.95 9.12 -6.28
CA THR A 92 -3.55 8.11 -7.16
C THR A 92 -3.80 8.66 -8.56
N GLY A 93 -4.25 9.92 -8.66
CA GLY A 93 -4.38 10.61 -9.94
C GLY A 93 -3.04 10.77 -10.65
N ILE A 94 -1.99 11.18 -9.93
CA ILE A 94 -0.62 11.36 -10.48
C ILE A 94 -0.03 9.99 -10.87
N PHE A 95 -0.31 8.93 -10.11
CA PHE A 95 0.10 7.57 -10.47
C PHE A 95 -0.55 7.13 -11.79
N GLY A 96 -1.85 7.40 -12.00
CA GLY A 96 -2.50 7.18 -13.29
C GLY A 96 -1.83 7.93 -14.44
N ILE A 97 -1.44 9.20 -14.23
CA ILE A 97 -0.67 9.98 -15.21
C ILE A 97 0.70 9.34 -15.49
N SER A 98 1.41 8.87 -14.47
CA SER A 98 2.72 8.24 -14.63
C SER A 98 2.64 6.97 -15.46
N LEU A 99 1.60 6.14 -15.27
CA LEU A 99 1.31 4.96 -16.09
C LEU A 99 0.95 5.33 -17.54
N PHE A 100 0.18 6.41 -17.74
CA PHE A 100 -0.12 6.92 -19.06
C PHE A 100 1.16 7.31 -19.81
N TYR A 101 2.04 8.10 -19.19
CA TYR A 101 3.32 8.48 -19.79
C TYR A 101 4.26 7.29 -20.00
N LEU A 102 4.26 6.31 -19.10
CA LEU A 102 4.97 5.05 -19.30
C LEU A 102 4.51 4.36 -20.58
N GLY A 103 3.18 4.27 -20.79
CA GLY A 103 2.60 3.74 -22.02
C GLY A 103 3.04 4.51 -23.28
N ARG A 104 3.06 5.85 -23.19
CA ARG A 104 3.43 6.73 -24.31
C ARG A 104 4.91 6.65 -24.67
N THR A 105 5.76 6.70 -23.68
CA THR A 105 7.20 6.90 -23.87
C THR A 105 7.98 5.59 -23.93
N LEU A 106 7.86 4.74 -22.91
CA LEU A 106 8.58 3.48 -22.81
C LEU A 106 7.99 2.42 -23.76
N LEU A 107 6.66 2.25 -23.72
CA LEU A 107 5.97 1.23 -24.52
C LEU A 107 5.63 1.71 -25.92
N LYS A 108 5.78 3.01 -26.22
CA LYS A 108 5.52 3.65 -27.51
C LYS A 108 4.11 3.41 -28.04
N LEU A 109 3.13 3.43 -27.18
CA LEU A 109 1.73 3.20 -27.52
C LEU A 109 1.03 4.50 -27.97
N GLY A 110 -0.05 4.35 -28.72
CA GLY A 110 -0.97 5.45 -29.04
C GLY A 110 -1.67 5.98 -27.79
N ILE A 111 -2.20 7.20 -27.85
CA ILE A 111 -2.86 7.90 -26.73
C ILE A 111 -3.95 7.01 -26.08
N SER A 112 -4.87 6.48 -26.88
CA SER A 112 -5.99 5.65 -26.37
C SER A 112 -5.52 4.35 -25.72
N HIS A 113 -4.47 3.71 -26.25
CA HIS A 113 -3.93 2.48 -25.65
C HIS A 113 -3.19 2.76 -24.35
N SER A 114 -2.47 3.89 -24.26
CA SER A 114 -1.80 4.31 -23.01
C SER A 114 -2.81 4.66 -21.94
N ALA A 115 -3.89 5.36 -22.29
CA ALA A 115 -5.00 5.64 -21.37
C ALA A 115 -5.67 4.34 -20.89
N TYR A 116 -5.93 3.41 -21.83
CA TYR A 116 -6.49 2.11 -21.48
C TYR A 116 -5.66 1.37 -20.43
N ILE A 117 -4.33 1.28 -20.63
CA ILE A 117 -3.43 0.58 -19.71
C ILE A 117 -3.40 1.29 -18.35
N ALA A 118 -3.35 2.64 -18.33
CA ALA A 118 -3.35 3.39 -17.09
C ALA A 118 -4.65 3.14 -16.28
N ILE A 119 -5.82 3.27 -16.90
CA ILE A 119 -7.10 3.07 -16.23
C ILE A 119 -7.26 1.59 -15.85
N PHE A 120 -6.88 0.65 -16.73
CA PHE A 120 -6.93 -0.77 -16.45
C PHE A 120 -6.09 -1.15 -15.22
N ALA A 121 -4.89 -0.57 -15.08
CA ALA A 121 -4.05 -0.83 -13.92
C ALA A 121 -4.65 -0.26 -12.62
N ILE A 122 -5.20 0.95 -12.65
CA ILE A 122 -5.74 1.62 -11.45
C ILE A 122 -6.94 0.86 -10.87
N VAL A 123 -7.77 0.25 -11.70
CA VAL A 123 -8.94 -0.51 -11.21
C VAL A 123 -8.59 -1.89 -10.65
N GLN A 124 -7.32 -2.31 -10.69
CA GLN A 124 -6.92 -3.63 -10.18
C GLN A 124 -6.78 -3.64 -8.67
N LEU A 125 -7.14 -4.78 -8.06
CA LEU A 125 -7.10 -4.99 -6.61
C LEU A 125 -5.74 -4.66 -6.00
N ALA A 126 -4.64 -5.05 -6.65
CA ALA A 126 -3.28 -4.74 -6.18
C ALA A 126 -3.03 -3.24 -6.04
N VAL A 127 -3.45 -2.44 -7.04
CA VAL A 127 -3.27 -0.98 -7.01
C VAL A 127 -4.19 -0.35 -5.97
N LEU A 128 -5.47 -0.74 -5.93
CA LEU A 128 -6.42 -0.24 -4.93
C LEU A 128 -5.95 -0.57 -3.52
N ARG A 129 -5.47 -1.81 -3.28
CA ARG A 129 -4.91 -2.22 -1.99
C ARG A 129 -3.69 -1.38 -1.59
N THR A 130 -2.83 -1.06 -2.56
CA THR A 130 -1.67 -0.18 -2.30
C THR A 130 -2.11 1.24 -1.96
N THR A 131 -3.11 1.78 -2.65
CA THR A 131 -3.64 3.12 -2.35
C THR A 131 -4.44 3.18 -1.05
N TRP A 132 -4.94 2.03 -0.55
CA TRP A 132 -5.69 1.96 0.69
C TRP A 132 -4.79 2.11 1.92
N ASP A 133 -3.59 1.53 1.91
CA ASP A 133 -2.74 1.41 3.11
C ASP A 133 -1.27 1.79 2.86
N PHE A 134 -0.71 1.38 1.73
CA PHE A 134 0.71 1.58 1.42
C PHE A 134 0.97 2.89 0.67
N HIS A 135 0.61 4.02 1.28
CA HIS A 135 0.71 5.35 0.66
C HIS A 135 2.14 5.71 0.25
N ARG A 136 3.16 5.30 1.03
CA ARG A 136 4.58 5.49 0.71
C ARG A 136 4.96 4.75 -0.57
N ASP A 137 4.43 3.53 -0.76
CA ASP A 137 4.70 2.71 -1.94
C ASP A 137 4.12 3.38 -3.19
N ILE A 138 2.88 3.88 -3.15
CA ILE A 138 2.28 4.61 -4.28
C ILE A 138 3.08 5.86 -4.63
N PHE A 139 3.56 6.61 -3.62
CA PHE A 139 4.42 7.76 -3.84
C PHE A 139 5.71 7.35 -4.57
N ALA A 140 6.41 6.35 -4.05
CA ALA A 140 7.65 5.83 -4.63
C ALA A 140 7.44 5.22 -6.03
N LEU A 141 6.39 4.41 -6.22
CA LEU A 141 6.03 3.81 -7.51
C LEU A 141 5.70 4.86 -8.57
N THR A 142 5.00 5.94 -8.18
CA THR A 142 4.72 7.06 -9.09
C THR A 142 6.00 7.64 -9.67
N MET A 143 6.98 7.93 -8.79
CA MET A 143 8.28 8.46 -9.22
C MET A 143 9.05 7.44 -10.06
N MET A 144 9.00 6.15 -9.69
CA MET A 144 9.62 5.05 -10.44
C MET A 144 9.09 4.95 -11.87
N MET A 145 7.76 5.06 -12.07
CA MET A 145 7.17 5.03 -13.42
C MET A 145 7.58 6.26 -14.25
N PHE A 146 7.72 7.44 -13.64
CA PHE A 146 8.28 8.61 -14.32
C PHE A 146 9.75 8.41 -14.70
N VAL A 147 10.57 7.86 -13.80
CA VAL A 147 11.98 7.54 -14.12
C VAL A 147 12.07 6.56 -15.29
N PHE A 148 11.27 5.50 -15.30
CA PHE A 148 11.25 4.53 -16.41
C PHE A 148 10.81 5.19 -17.72
N SER A 149 9.89 6.15 -17.67
CA SER A 149 9.48 6.95 -18.81
C SER A 149 10.62 7.83 -19.35
N LEU A 150 11.42 8.43 -18.46
CA LEU A 150 12.59 9.25 -18.83
C LEU A 150 13.71 8.41 -19.42
N PHE A 151 13.98 7.21 -18.92
CA PHE A 151 14.98 6.29 -19.47
C PHE A 151 14.68 5.81 -20.89
N SER A 152 13.44 5.95 -21.36
CA SER A 152 13.09 5.61 -22.74
C SER A 152 13.75 6.51 -23.77
N ARG A 153 14.20 7.70 -23.38
CA ARG A 153 14.89 8.66 -24.25
C ARG A 153 16.36 8.27 -24.39
N LYS A 154 16.77 7.95 -25.61
CA LYS A 154 18.18 7.73 -25.92
C LYS A 154 18.92 9.09 -25.91
N ASN A 155 20.09 9.12 -25.31
CA ASN A 155 20.96 10.32 -25.23
C ASN A 155 20.30 11.49 -24.46
N ALA A 156 19.74 11.21 -23.30
CA ALA A 156 19.33 12.25 -22.39
C ALA A 156 20.58 13.04 -21.95
N GLY A 157 20.62 14.35 -22.22
CA GLY A 157 21.67 15.23 -21.70
C GLY A 157 21.68 15.28 -20.18
N TRP A 158 22.57 16.10 -19.61
CA TRP A 158 22.73 16.19 -18.14
C TRP A 158 21.46 16.60 -17.37
N LYS A 159 20.58 17.44 -17.96
CA LYS A 159 19.34 17.89 -17.31
C LYS A 159 18.36 16.74 -17.00
N PRO A 160 18.01 15.85 -17.96
CA PRO A 160 17.21 14.68 -17.65
C PRO A 160 17.89 13.73 -16.65
N LEU A 161 19.21 13.58 -16.70
CA LEU A 161 19.92 12.75 -15.74
C LEU A 161 19.82 13.32 -14.32
N ALA A 162 20.00 14.64 -14.16
CA ALA A 162 19.82 15.31 -12.86
C ALA A 162 18.39 15.09 -12.30
N LEU A 163 17.36 15.24 -13.15
CA LEU A 163 15.98 14.96 -12.76
C LEU A 163 15.80 13.47 -12.33
N ILE A 164 16.39 12.53 -13.07
CA ILE A 164 16.35 11.11 -12.73
C ILE A 164 17.00 10.86 -11.36
N LEU A 165 18.15 11.50 -11.06
CA LEU A 165 18.82 11.34 -9.77
C LEU A 165 17.98 11.92 -8.62
N VAL A 166 17.35 13.09 -8.82
CA VAL A 166 16.41 13.65 -7.82
C VAL A 166 15.24 12.70 -7.58
N LEU A 167 14.60 12.19 -8.64
CA LEU A 167 13.50 11.23 -8.50
C LEU A 167 13.97 9.92 -7.85
N ALA A 168 15.18 9.44 -8.17
CA ALA A 168 15.77 8.26 -7.53
C ALA A 168 15.96 8.46 -6.01
N THR A 169 16.44 9.64 -5.60
CA THR A 169 16.52 10.00 -4.18
C THR A 169 15.14 9.98 -3.51
N LEU A 170 14.12 10.57 -4.15
CA LEU A 170 12.76 10.57 -3.61
C LEU A 170 12.17 9.16 -3.51
N ILE A 171 12.39 8.29 -4.49
CA ILE A 171 11.93 6.88 -4.45
C ILE A 171 12.53 6.18 -3.24
N VAL A 172 13.86 6.27 -3.08
CA VAL A 172 14.58 5.58 -2.01
C VAL A 172 14.22 6.15 -0.63
N ALA A 173 14.04 7.47 -0.53
CA ALA A 173 13.70 8.13 0.73
C ALA A 173 12.23 7.95 1.14
N ALA A 174 11.34 7.63 0.19
CA ALA A 174 9.92 7.45 0.46
C ALA A 174 9.61 6.05 1.01
N ASP A 175 10.13 5.00 0.36
CA ASP A 175 9.84 3.63 0.74
C ASP A 175 11.04 2.70 0.54
N ARG A 176 11.33 1.87 1.57
CA ARG A 176 12.47 0.95 1.53
C ARG A 176 12.32 -0.18 0.52
N MET A 177 11.10 -0.73 0.36
CA MET A 177 10.88 -1.90 -0.47
C MET A 177 10.87 -1.51 -1.95
N VAL A 178 10.14 -0.45 -2.31
CA VAL A 178 10.16 0.12 -3.65
C VAL A 178 11.54 0.70 -3.99
N GLY A 179 12.21 1.32 -3.03
CA GLY A 179 13.59 1.81 -3.18
C GLY A 179 14.59 0.70 -3.50
N ALA A 180 14.53 -0.43 -2.77
CA ALA A 180 15.34 -1.61 -3.04
C ALA A 180 15.01 -2.21 -4.41
N LEU A 181 13.71 -2.41 -4.71
CA LEU A 181 13.23 -2.91 -6.00
C LEU A 181 13.73 -2.05 -7.16
N PHE A 182 13.62 -0.74 -7.05
CA PHE A 182 14.08 0.22 -8.04
C PHE A 182 15.59 0.12 -8.26
N SER A 183 16.37 0.14 -7.18
CA SER A 183 17.83 0.10 -7.22
C SER A 183 18.35 -1.17 -7.89
N VAL A 184 17.87 -2.34 -7.45
CA VAL A 184 18.24 -3.65 -8.02
C VAL A 184 17.78 -3.74 -9.48
N SER A 185 16.57 -3.29 -9.79
CA SER A 185 16.05 -3.31 -11.18
C SER A 185 16.92 -2.52 -12.13
N LEU A 186 17.39 -1.33 -11.73
CA LEU A 186 18.27 -0.52 -12.55
C LEU A 186 19.66 -1.11 -12.75
N VAL A 187 20.23 -1.72 -11.70
CA VAL A 187 21.52 -2.41 -11.84
C VAL A 187 21.41 -3.58 -12.79
N VAL A 188 20.39 -4.44 -12.62
CA VAL A 188 20.16 -5.57 -13.55
C VAL A 188 19.91 -5.07 -14.97
N TYR A 189 19.10 -4.01 -15.13
CA TYR A 189 18.86 -3.41 -16.43
C TYR A 189 20.15 -2.86 -17.06
N ALA A 190 21.01 -2.21 -16.28
CA ALA A 190 22.29 -1.69 -16.74
C ALA A 190 23.24 -2.78 -17.22
N ILE A 191 23.32 -3.89 -16.47
CA ILE A 191 24.15 -5.06 -16.82
C ILE A 191 23.66 -5.67 -18.15
N VAL A 192 22.35 -5.89 -18.29
CA VAL A 192 21.78 -6.52 -19.49
C VAL A 192 21.90 -5.63 -20.73
N THR A 193 21.68 -4.32 -20.55
CA THR A 193 21.65 -3.37 -21.70
C THR A 193 22.96 -2.63 -21.92
N ARG A 194 23.91 -2.74 -20.98
CA ARG A 194 25.20 -2.01 -20.97
C ARG A 194 25.03 -0.49 -20.98
N ARG A 195 23.92 0.02 -20.43
CA ARG A 195 23.63 1.44 -20.36
C ARG A 195 24.31 2.09 -19.16
N ARG A 196 25.22 3.04 -19.41
CA ARG A 196 25.98 3.75 -18.36
C ARG A 196 25.09 4.64 -17.47
N ASP A 197 24.11 5.33 -18.06
CA ASP A 197 23.16 6.17 -17.31
C ASP A 197 22.33 5.35 -16.30
N ALA A 198 21.89 4.17 -16.68
CA ALA A 198 21.18 3.25 -15.79
C ALA A 198 22.12 2.70 -14.69
N ALA A 199 23.38 2.40 -15.03
CA ALA A 199 24.38 1.95 -14.06
C ALA A 199 24.66 3.04 -13.01
N LEU A 200 24.91 4.26 -13.45
CA LEU A 200 25.13 5.41 -12.55
C LEU A 200 23.93 5.65 -11.64
N THR A 201 22.71 5.65 -12.18
CA THR A 201 21.51 5.84 -11.36
C THR A 201 21.27 4.68 -10.39
N GLY A 202 21.48 3.42 -10.83
CA GLY A 202 21.32 2.25 -9.97
C GLY A 202 22.33 2.23 -8.83
N ILE A 203 23.61 2.51 -9.09
CA ILE A 203 24.65 2.62 -8.05
C ILE A 203 24.34 3.77 -7.11
N PHE A 204 23.96 4.94 -7.63
CA PHE A 204 23.57 6.08 -6.82
C PHE A 204 22.40 5.74 -5.90
N ALA A 205 21.36 5.08 -6.44
CA ALA A 205 20.19 4.66 -5.65
C ALA A 205 20.57 3.66 -4.54
N ILE A 206 21.51 2.71 -4.80
CA ILE A 206 22.03 1.81 -3.78
C ILE A 206 22.77 2.58 -2.68
N VAL A 207 23.65 3.51 -3.05
CA VAL A 207 24.39 4.31 -2.08
C VAL A 207 23.42 5.13 -1.21
N MET A 208 22.42 5.77 -1.83
CA MET A 208 21.38 6.52 -1.09
C MET A 208 20.55 5.60 -0.20
N PHE A 209 20.22 4.40 -0.67
CA PHE A 209 19.49 3.40 0.12
C PHE A 209 20.27 3.05 1.40
N TYR A 210 21.55 2.71 1.28
CA TYR A 210 22.38 2.41 2.44
C TYR A 210 22.57 3.63 3.37
N ALA A 211 22.76 4.81 2.79
CA ALA A 211 22.90 6.05 3.57
C ALA A 211 21.66 6.36 4.42
N LEU A 212 20.47 6.00 3.96
CA LEU A 212 19.22 6.18 4.69
C LEU A 212 18.88 4.99 5.61
N ALA A 213 19.17 3.76 5.16
CA ALA A 213 18.79 2.55 5.87
C ALA A 213 19.68 2.25 7.08
N VAL A 214 20.99 2.53 7.00
CA VAL A 214 21.94 2.27 8.10
C VAL A 214 21.62 3.09 9.35
N PRO A 215 21.40 4.42 9.27
CA PRO A 215 21.04 5.21 10.44
C PRO A 215 19.69 4.80 11.05
N THR A 216 18.78 4.29 10.23
CA THR A 216 17.41 3.90 10.67
C THR A 216 17.35 2.50 11.28
N GLN A 217 18.45 1.74 11.29
CA GLN A 217 18.47 0.31 11.69
C GLN A 217 17.39 -0.54 10.99
N SER A 218 16.89 -0.07 9.87
CA SER A 218 15.78 -0.69 9.14
C SER A 218 16.22 -1.83 8.21
N VAL A 219 17.52 -2.08 8.12
CA VAL A 219 18.07 -3.28 7.47
C VAL A 219 18.27 -4.34 8.54
N PRO A 220 17.54 -5.46 8.53
CA PRO A 220 17.86 -6.60 9.38
C PRO A 220 19.33 -6.97 9.13
N ASN A 221 20.11 -7.18 10.18
CA ASN A 221 21.45 -7.73 10.03
C ASN A 221 21.35 -9.02 9.23
N ILE A 222 22.26 -9.23 8.27
CA ILE A 222 22.29 -10.46 7.45
C ILE A 222 22.32 -11.71 8.37
N THR A 223 22.95 -11.60 9.53
CA THR A 223 22.93 -12.61 10.59
C THR A 223 21.51 -12.87 11.13
N THR A 224 20.60 -11.89 11.18
CA THR A 224 19.22 -12.07 11.62
C THR A 224 18.37 -12.78 10.54
N ILE A 225 18.73 -12.64 9.26
CA ILE A 225 18.07 -13.36 8.16
C ILE A 225 18.49 -14.84 8.14
N THR A 226 19.71 -15.14 8.58
CA THR A 226 20.30 -16.50 8.58
C THR A 226 20.25 -17.18 9.95
N SER A 227 20.00 -16.45 11.04
CA SER A 227 19.87 -17.03 12.37
C SER A 227 18.51 -17.70 12.52
N THR A 228 18.53 -18.98 12.77
CA THR A 228 17.39 -19.81 13.18
C THR A 228 16.95 -19.54 14.62
N GLU A 229 17.53 -18.56 15.30
CA GLU A 229 17.08 -18.11 16.62
C GLU A 229 15.82 -17.26 16.49
N ILE A 230 14.71 -17.96 16.34
CA ILE A 230 13.36 -17.43 16.41
C ILE A 230 13.04 -17.23 17.90
N PRO A 231 12.47 -16.07 18.33
CA PRO A 231 11.99 -15.93 19.69
C PRO A 231 11.04 -17.07 20.03
N GLN A 232 11.21 -17.68 21.22
CA GLN A 232 10.54 -18.94 21.60
C GLN A 232 9.01 -18.87 21.76
N ASN A 233 8.36 -17.76 21.45
CA ASN A 233 6.89 -17.64 21.48
C ASN A 233 6.27 -17.77 20.08
N ASN A 234 6.52 -18.90 19.44
CA ASN A 234 6.39 -19.09 17.99
C ASN A 234 5.03 -19.57 17.49
N ASN A 235 4.06 -19.85 18.36
CA ASN A 235 2.82 -20.47 17.89
C ASN A 235 1.94 -19.50 17.08
N GLU A 236 1.88 -18.23 17.47
CA GLU A 236 1.08 -17.21 16.75
C GLU A 236 1.73 -16.76 15.44
N LEU A 237 3.07 -16.73 15.37
CA LEU A 237 3.80 -16.32 14.17
C LEU A 237 3.77 -17.37 13.05
N LYS A 238 3.51 -18.63 13.35
CA LYS A 238 3.29 -19.68 12.34
C LYS A 238 1.96 -19.51 11.61
N GLU A 239 0.96 -18.92 12.25
CA GLU A 239 -0.34 -18.63 11.62
C GLU A 239 -0.26 -17.49 10.59
N PHE A 240 0.67 -16.54 10.75
CA PHE A 240 0.76 -15.34 9.91
C PHE A 240 1.25 -15.61 8.48
N TYR A 241 1.95 -16.70 8.21
CA TYR A 241 2.54 -17.02 6.91
C TYR A 241 2.30 -18.48 6.50
N ASN A 242 1.07 -18.95 6.62
CA ASN A 242 0.70 -20.22 6.02
C ASN A 242 0.89 -20.13 4.50
N PRO A 243 1.70 -21.01 3.88
CA PRO A 243 1.91 -21.05 2.43
C PRO A 243 0.61 -21.09 1.61
N ALA A 244 -0.41 -21.78 2.12
CA ALA A 244 -1.71 -21.85 1.46
C ALA A 244 -2.39 -20.47 1.41
N ASP A 245 -2.30 -19.67 2.46
CA ASP A 245 -2.89 -18.33 2.53
C ASP A 245 -2.19 -17.37 1.57
N LEU A 246 -0.87 -17.43 1.46
CA LEU A 246 -0.11 -16.64 0.49
C LEU A 246 -0.45 -17.02 -0.95
N LEU A 247 -0.63 -18.32 -1.24
CA LEU A 247 -1.05 -18.78 -2.55
C LEU A 247 -2.48 -18.30 -2.88
N ILE A 248 -3.41 -18.43 -1.94
CA ILE A 248 -4.79 -17.93 -2.09
C ILE A 248 -4.77 -16.42 -2.31
N PHE A 249 -3.98 -15.68 -1.51
CA PHE A 249 -3.83 -14.24 -1.67
C PHE A 249 -3.28 -13.87 -3.05
N PHE A 250 -2.24 -14.55 -3.54
CA PHE A 250 -1.74 -14.36 -4.90
C PHE A 250 -2.82 -14.59 -5.96
N VAL A 251 -3.60 -15.66 -5.83
CA VAL A 251 -4.68 -16.01 -6.79
C VAL A 251 -5.79 -14.96 -6.74
N VAL A 252 -6.21 -14.53 -5.57
CA VAL A 252 -7.27 -13.51 -5.40
C VAL A 252 -6.85 -12.17 -6.01
N VAL A 253 -5.65 -11.72 -5.70
CA VAL A 253 -5.15 -10.40 -6.16
C VAL A 253 -4.78 -10.42 -7.63
N ASN A 254 -4.16 -11.50 -8.12
CA ASN A 254 -3.49 -11.53 -9.42
C ASN A 254 -4.05 -12.57 -10.40
N GLY A 255 -4.79 -13.59 -9.94
CA GLY A 255 -5.15 -14.76 -10.74
C GLY A 255 -5.84 -14.42 -12.05
N LEU A 256 -6.80 -13.50 -12.04
CA LEU A 256 -7.50 -13.05 -13.25
C LEU A 256 -6.59 -12.30 -14.24
N LEU A 257 -5.46 -11.76 -13.77
CA LEU A 257 -4.51 -11.02 -14.61
C LEU A 257 -3.50 -11.93 -15.30
N VAL A 258 -3.15 -13.07 -14.69
CA VAL A 258 -1.99 -13.90 -15.06
C VAL A 258 -1.99 -14.27 -16.54
N ALA A 259 -3.11 -14.76 -17.07
CA ALA A 259 -3.17 -15.20 -18.48
C ALA A 259 -2.94 -14.02 -19.46
N ALA A 260 -3.63 -12.90 -19.24
CA ALA A 260 -3.47 -11.71 -20.08
C ALA A 260 -2.07 -11.09 -19.88
N ALA A 261 -1.57 -11.08 -18.65
CA ALA A 261 -0.22 -10.58 -18.33
C ALA A 261 0.87 -11.41 -18.99
N ALA A 262 0.76 -12.74 -19.03
CA ALA A 262 1.69 -13.61 -19.72
C ALA A 262 1.77 -13.28 -21.22
N ILE A 263 0.63 -13.08 -21.87
CA ILE A 263 0.58 -12.65 -23.28
C ILE A 263 1.24 -11.27 -23.43
N GLY A 264 0.90 -10.32 -22.55
CA GLY A 264 1.52 -9.00 -22.55
C GLY A 264 3.03 -9.07 -22.36
N PHE A 265 3.51 -9.85 -21.40
CA PHE A 265 4.93 -10.05 -21.12
C PHE A 265 5.70 -10.57 -22.33
N LEU A 266 5.13 -11.57 -23.03
CA LEU A 266 5.77 -12.17 -24.21
C LEU A 266 5.73 -11.26 -25.44
N LYS A 267 4.62 -10.51 -25.65
CA LYS A 267 4.39 -9.72 -26.86
C LYS A 267 4.86 -8.27 -26.75
N MET A 268 5.02 -7.73 -25.56
CA MET A 268 5.45 -6.36 -25.34
C MET A 268 6.95 -6.22 -25.61
N ARG A 269 7.29 -5.49 -26.66
CA ARG A 269 8.69 -5.13 -27.00
C ARG A 269 9.12 -3.95 -26.13
N ASN A 270 10.44 -3.74 -25.98
CA ASN A 270 11.04 -2.61 -25.22
C ASN A 270 10.58 -2.48 -23.77
N SER A 271 10.15 -3.57 -23.14
CA SER A 271 9.58 -3.59 -21.78
C SER A 271 10.53 -4.13 -20.71
N LEU A 272 11.85 -4.21 -21.01
CA LEU A 272 12.81 -4.82 -20.10
C LEU A 272 12.82 -4.12 -18.72
N LEU A 273 12.70 -2.77 -18.70
CA LEU A 273 12.57 -1.98 -17.47
C LEU A 273 11.34 -2.33 -16.61
N LEU A 274 10.30 -2.94 -17.21
CA LEU A 274 9.12 -3.43 -16.46
C LEU A 274 9.21 -4.93 -16.18
N LYS A 275 9.87 -5.70 -17.04
CA LYS A 275 10.03 -7.15 -16.87
C LYS A 275 10.91 -7.48 -15.67
N ILE A 276 12.01 -6.73 -15.50
CA ILE A 276 12.95 -6.96 -14.39
C ILE A 276 12.27 -6.80 -13.04
N PRO A 277 11.63 -5.65 -12.70
CA PRO A 277 10.96 -5.53 -11.40
C PRO A 277 9.81 -6.53 -11.23
N LEU A 278 9.05 -6.86 -12.28
CA LEU A 278 8.05 -7.93 -12.20
C LEU A 278 8.68 -9.28 -11.79
N LEU A 279 9.78 -9.68 -12.43
CA LEU A 279 10.46 -10.93 -12.09
C LEU A 279 10.99 -10.93 -10.65
N ILE A 280 11.56 -9.80 -10.19
CA ILE A 280 12.00 -9.64 -8.81
C ILE A 280 10.80 -9.77 -7.84
N CYS A 281 9.69 -9.11 -8.14
CA CYS A 281 8.48 -9.20 -7.34
C CYS A 281 7.90 -10.63 -7.31
N LEU A 282 7.91 -11.36 -8.45
CA LEU A 282 7.48 -12.76 -8.47
C LEU A 282 8.40 -13.65 -7.64
N ILE A 283 9.72 -13.46 -7.71
CA ILE A 283 10.66 -14.19 -6.85
C ILE A 283 10.37 -13.88 -5.37
N GLY A 284 10.16 -12.62 -5.03
CA GLY A 284 9.77 -12.21 -3.67
C GLY A 284 8.44 -12.81 -3.23
N SER A 285 7.43 -12.82 -4.11
CA SER A 285 6.10 -13.40 -3.84
C SER A 285 6.14 -14.89 -3.49
N PHE A 286 7.09 -15.61 -4.06
CA PHE A 286 7.27 -17.05 -3.82
C PHE A 286 8.52 -17.37 -2.97
N SER A 287 9.10 -16.37 -2.30
CA SER A 287 10.28 -16.54 -1.44
C SER A 287 10.06 -17.52 -0.29
N TRP A 288 8.82 -17.67 0.16
CA TRP A 288 8.42 -18.64 1.17
C TRP A 288 8.65 -20.12 0.76
N LEU A 289 8.74 -20.41 -0.54
CA LEU A 289 9.12 -21.75 -1.03
C LEU A 289 10.55 -22.12 -0.66
N LEU A 290 11.45 -21.13 -0.59
CA LEU A 290 12.86 -21.31 -0.25
C LEU A 290 13.11 -21.06 1.24
N PHE A 291 12.34 -20.16 1.83
CA PHE A 291 12.50 -19.68 3.21
C PHE A 291 11.13 -19.64 3.93
N PRO A 292 10.51 -20.78 4.23
CA PRO A 292 9.13 -20.88 4.70
C PRO A 292 8.89 -20.18 6.04
N GLU A 293 9.92 -20.02 6.87
CA GLU A 293 9.79 -19.39 8.19
C GLU A 293 10.24 -17.92 8.22
N ASN A 294 10.63 -17.36 7.07
CA ASN A 294 11.22 -16.02 7.04
C ASN A 294 10.18 -14.94 6.76
N ARG A 295 9.54 -14.43 7.83
CA ARG A 295 8.58 -13.32 7.79
C ARG A 295 9.19 -11.98 7.31
N TYR A 296 10.51 -11.81 7.44
CA TYR A 296 11.19 -10.57 7.03
C TYR A 296 11.19 -10.37 5.51
N LEU A 297 10.90 -11.42 4.74
CA LEU A 297 10.80 -11.33 3.29
C LEU A 297 9.51 -10.67 2.79
N LEU A 298 8.50 -10.45 3.66
CA LEU A 298 7.26 -9.73 3.34
C LEU A 298 6.62 -10.22 2.04
N ALA A 299 6.42 -11.53 1.91
CA ALA A 299 5.92 -12.17 0.69
C ALA A 299 4.56 -11.58 0.22
N ASP A 300 3.69 -11.23 1.14
CA ASP A 300 2.41 -10.56 0.91
C ASP A 300 2.58 -9.22 0.18
N ARG A 301 3.55 -8.39 0.58
CA ARG A 301 3.85 -7.12 -0.09
C ARG A 301 4.42 -7.33 -1.49
N TRP A 302 5.27 -8.35 -1.68
CA TRP A 302 5.76 -8.70 -3.01
C TRP A 302 4.64 -9.15 -3.94
N ILE A 303 3.62 -9.87 -3.42
CA ILE A 303 2.42 -10.27 -4.18
C ILE A 303 1.66 -9.04 -4.68
N ILE A 304 1.49 -8.02 -3.85
CA ILE A 304 0.82 -6.76 -4.22
C ILE A 304 1.65 -6.01 -5.27
N LEU A 305 2.97 -5.84 -5.04
CA LEU A 305 3.85 -5.18 -6.00
C LEU A 305 3.89 -5.91 -7.34
N ALA A 306 3.94 -7.26 -7.34
CA ALA A 306 3.82 -8.05 -8.56
C ALA A 306 2.53 -7.72 -9.32
N GLY A 307 1.41 -7.59 -8.62
CA GLY A 307 0.10 -7.25 -9.18
C GLY A 307 0.06 -5.92 -9.91
N ILE A 308 0.82 -4.93 -9.42
CA ILE A 308 0.93 -3.62 -10.08
C ILE A 308 1.60 -3.76 -11.45
N PHE A 309 2.72 -4.48 -11.54
CA PHE A 309 3.38 -4.72 -12.81
C PHE A 309 2.58 -5.67 -13.71
N LEU A 310 1.98 -6.74 -13.15
CA LEU A 310 1.10 -7.64 -13.89
C LEU A 310 -0.07 -6.91 -14.51
N SER A 311 -0.64 -5.92 -13.84
CA SER A 311 -1.76 -5.13 -14.38
C SER A 311 -1.39 -4.35 -15.64
N VAL A 312 -0.17 -3.79 -15.72
CA VAL A 312 0.34 -3.12 -16.92
C VAL A 312 0.50 -4.11 -18.07
N PHE A 313 1.08 -5.28 -17.81
CA PHE A 313 1.22 -6.34 -18.82
C PHE A 313 -0.12 -6.91 -19.24
N ALA A 314 -1.06 -7.10 -18.29
CA ALA A 314 -2.41 -7.61 -18.57
C ALA A 314 -3.21 -6.63 -19.43
N GLY A 315 -3.18 -5.33 -19.12
CA GLY A 315 -3.81 -4.31 -19.96
C GLY A 315 -3.30 -4.32 -21.39
N TYR A 316 -1.99 -4.47 -21.59
CA TYR A 316 -1.41 -4.63 -22.93
C TYR A 316 -1.82 -5.98 -23.57
N GLY A 317 -1.81 -7.06 -22.80
CA GLY A 317 -2.22 -8.39 -23.26
C GLY A 317 -3.66 -8.41 -23.77
N VAL A 318 -4.60 -7.79 -23.05
CA VAL A 318 -6.00 -7.63 -23.48
C VAL A 318 -6.03 -6.87 -24.81
N LEU A 319 -5.36 -5.74 -24.94
CA LEU A 319 -5.32 -4.98 -26.20
C LEU A 319 -4.74 -5.82 -27.35
N HIS A 320 -3.75 -6.66 -27.07
CA HIS A 320 -3.15 -7.54 -28.07
C HIS A 320 -4.11 -8.66 -28.50
N LEU A 321 -4.82 -9.29 -27.56
CA LEU A 321 -5.80 -10.35 -27.82
C LEU A 321 -6.96 -9.85 -28.70
N VAL A 322 -7.48 -8.66 -28.40
CA VAL A 322 -8.67 -8.14 -29.10
C VAL A 322 -8.33 -7.45 -30.42
N ARG A 323 -7.06 -7.21 -30.74
CA ARG A 323 -6.65 -6.38 -31.90
C ARG A 323 -7.24 -6.82 -33.24
N ASN A 324 -7.40 -8.13 -33.43
CA ASN A 324 -7.88 -8.73 -34.68
C ASN A 324 -9.40 -8.94 -34.71
N LEU A 325 -10.11 -8.60 -33.61
CA LEU A 325 -11.54 -8.78 -33.53
C LEU A 325 -12.30 -7.62 -34.18
N LYS A 326 -13.43 -7.91 -34.85
CA LYS A 326 -14.26 -6.88 -35.53
C LYS A 326 -14.74 -5.77 -34.59
N LYS A 327 -15.07 -6.09 -33.33
CA LYS A 327 -15.55 -5.16 -32.30
C LYS A 327 -14.52 -4.88 -31.19
N ARG A 328 -13.22 -4.80 -31.56
CA ARG A 328 -12.11 -4.71 -30.61
C ARG A 328 -12.27 -3.67 -29.51
N SER A 329 -12.72 -2.47 -29.86
CA SER A 329 -12.88 -1.38 -28.84
C SER A 329 -14.02 -1.67 -27.86
N ALA A 330 -15.11 -2.27 -28.32
CA ALA A 330 -16.23 -2.64 -27.46
C ALA A 330 -15.84 -3.79 -26.50
N ILE A 331 -15.12 -4.78 -27.01
CA ILE A 331 -14.65 -5.91 -26.19
C ILE A 331 -13.61 -5.45 -25.16
N ALA A 332 -12.63 -4.62 -25.56
CA ALA A 332 -11.69 -4.04 -24.62
C ALA A 332 -12.37 -3.17 -23.56
N GLY A 333 -13.38 -2.37 -23.97
CA GLY A 333 -14.19 -1.58 -23.05
C GLY A 333 -15.01 -2.44 -22.10
N PHE A 334 -15.60 -3.54 -22.57
CA PHE A 334 -16.33 -4.49 -21.74
C PHE A 334 -15.42 -5.15 -20.68
N ILE A 335 -14.23 -5.62 -21.10
CA ILE A 335 -13.26 -6.21 -20.16
C ILE A 335 -12.84 -5.18 -19.12
N LEU A 336 -12.52 -3.94 -19.53
CA LEU A 336 -12.20 -2.87 -18.59
C LEU A 336 -13.34 -2.59 -17.63
N GLY A 337 -14.59 -2.55 -18.14
CA GLY A 337 -15.79 -2.38 -17.33
C GLY A 337 -15.99 -3.48 -16.30
N ALA A 338 -15.75 -4.74 -16.67
CA ALA A 338 -15.83 -5.87 -15.74
C ALA A 338 -14.80 -5.74 -14.60
N PHE A 339 -13.54 -5.39 -14.91
CA PHE A 339 -12.52 -5.14 -13.89
C PHE A 339 -12.81 -3.88 -13.06
N ALA A 340 -13.41 -2.84 -13.68
CA ALA A 340 -13.82 -1.65 -12.93
C ALA A 340 -14.93 -1.98 -11.93
N VAL A 341 -15.89 -2.84 -12.29
CA VAL A 341 -16.93 -3.31 -11.36
C VAL A 341 -16.29 -4.08 -10.20
N LEU A 342 -15.33 -4.97 -10.44
CA LEU A 342 -14.62 -5.69 -9.39
C LEU A 342 -13.85 -4.72 -8.47
N GLY A 343 -13.12 -3.77 -9.05
CA GLY A 343 -12.38 -2.76 -8.28
C GLY A 343 -13.28 -1.85 -7.46
N VAL A 344 -14.38 -1.37 -8.04
CA VAL A 344 -15.38 -0.57 -7.31
C VAL A 344 -16.03 -1.41 -6.21
N SER A 345 -16.39 -2.68 -6.47
CA SER A 345 -16.93 -3.57 -5.44
C SER A 345 -15.97 -3.71 -4.25
N TYR A 346 -14.68 -3.92 -4.51
CA TYR A 346 -13.65 -3.94 -3.47
C TYR A 346 -13.57 -2.62 -2.69
N ALA A 347 -13.78 -1.50 -3.35
CA ALA A 347 -13.69 -0.17 -2.74
C ALA A 347 -14.90 0.17 -1.84
N VAL A 348 -16.10 -0.37 -2.14
CA VAL A 348 -17.36 0.12 -1.54
C VAL A 348 -18.10 -0.91 -0.69
N ILE A 349 -17.88 -2.22 -0.87
CA ILE A 349 -18.63 -3.23 -0.12
C ILE A 349 -18.18 -3.21 1.34
N PRO A 350 -19.10 -3.10 2.32
CA PRO A 350 -18.79 -3.22 3.74
C PRO A 350 -18.11 -4.55 4.08
N HIS A 351 -17.23 -4.56 5.08
CA HIS A 351 -16.42 -5.74 5.39
C HIS A 351 -17.27 -6.96 5.77
N HIS A 352 -18.30 -6.80 6.58
CA HIS A 352 -19.21 -7.89 6.93
C HIS A 352 -19.89 -8.51 5.71
N SER A 353 -20.34 -7.69 4.74
CA SER A 353 -20.93 -8.16 3.48
C SER A 353 -19.89 -8.80 2.56
N ALA A 354 -18.68 -8.26 2.51
CA ALA A 354 -17.57 -8.81 1.74
C ALA A 354 -17.15 -10.19 2.27
N SER A 355 -17.12 -10.37 3.58
CA SER A 355 -16.82 -11.66 4.23
C SER A 355 -17.84 -12.73 3.87
N ALA A 356 -19.12 -12.38 3.71
CA ALA A 356 -20.16 -13.31 3.26
C ALA A 356 -19.99 -13.71 1.79
N ILE A 357 -19.61 -12.76 0.91
CA ILE A 357 -19.39 -12.99 -0.52
C ILE A 357 -18.11 -13.78 -0.77
N TYR A 358 -17.03 -13.42 -0.04
CA TYR A 358 -15.71 -14.03 -0.16
C TYR A 358 -15.44 -15.07 0.92
N GLY A 359 -16.48 -15.62 1.56
CA GLY A 359 -16.38 -16.46 2.76
C GLY A 359 -15.44 -17.66 2.64
N ILE A 360 -15.22 -18.19 1.43
CA ILE A 360 -14.21 -19.23 1.18
C ILE A 360 -12.79 -18.65 1.38
N VAL A 361 -12.58 -17.39 1.03
CA VAL A 361 -11.30 -16.69 1.20
C VAL A 361 -11.12 -16.23 2.66
N GLY A 362 -12.21 -15.78 3.30
CA GLY A 362 -12.21 -15.28 4.68
C GLY A 362 -11.85 -16.33 5.74
N VAL A 363 -12.23 -17.60 5.53
CA VAL A 363 -11.90 -18.69 6.48
C VAL A 363 -10.40 -18.99 6.52
N HIS A 364 -9.70 -18.81 5.39
CA HIS A 364 -8.26 -19.05 5.27
C HIS A 364 -7.42 -17.78 5.35
N ALA A 365 -8.07 -16.62 5.41
CA ALA A 365 -7.42 -15.32 5.28
C ALA A 365 -7.46 -14.48 6.56
N LYS A 366 -7.54 -15.13 7.74
CA LYS A 366 -7.59 -14.41 9.04
C LYS A 366 -6.49 -13.37 9.22
N ASN A 367 -5.38 -13.51 8.50
CA ASN A 367 -4.20 -12.65 8.59
C ASN A 367 -3.85 -11.98 7.25
N LEU A 368 -4.70 -12.11 6.22
CA LEU A 368 -4.53 -11.41 4.95
C LEU A 368 -5.20 -10.04 4.99
N PRO A 369 -4.77 -9.11 4.12
CA PRO A 369 -5.40 -7.80 4.03
C PRO A 369 -6.90 -7.90 3.88
N PRO A 370 -7.67 -6.94 4.44
CA PRO A 370 -9.12 -6.97 4.38
C PRO A 370 -9.63 -7.13 2.95
N VAL A 371 -10.74 -7.82 2.81
CA VAL A 371 -11.39 -8.11 1.52
C VAL A 371 -12.08 -6.88 0.91
N THR A 372 -11.97 -5.72 1.55
CA THR A 372 -12.56 -4.46 1.12
C THR A 372 -11.72 -3.28 1.60
N MET A 373 -11.91 -2.11 0.99
CA MET A 373 -11.33 -0.85 1.46
C MET A 373 -12.12 -0.22 2.63
N GLN A 374 -13.35 -0.70 2.93
CA GLN A 374 -14.18 -0.19 4.03
C GLN A 374 -13.74 -0.78 5.38
N PHE A 375 -12.45 -0.59 5.67
CA PHE A 375 -11.77 -1.08 6.86
C PHE A 375 -10.63 -0.13 7.21
N ASN A 376 -10.37 0.03 8.49
CA ASN A 376 -9.14 0.67 8.98
C ASN A 376 -8.37 -0.31 9.88
N SER A 377 -8.46 -0.20 11.19
CA SER A 377 -8.01 -1.24 12.11
C SER A 377 -9.17 -2.09 12.62
N ILE A 378 -10.39 -1.61 12.40
CA ILE A 378 -11.68 -2.29 12.61
C ILE A 378 -12.56 -2.04 11.38
N ASP A 379 -13.75 -2.64 11.33
CA ASP A 379 -14.73 -2.32 10.30
C ASP A 379 -15.20 -0.87 10.44
N VAL A 380 -15.32 -0.16 9.31
CA VAL A 380 -15.74 1.25 9.33
C VAL A 380 -17.10 1.41 10.00
N GLU A 381 -18.00 0.42 9.87
CA GLU A 381 -19.32 0.41 10.48
C GLU A 381 -19.27 0.38 12.02
N ASP A 382 -18.16 -0.08 12.61
CA ASP A 382 -17.98 -0.22 14.06
C ASP A 382 -17.29 0.99 14.72
N ASN A 383 -16.86 1.97 13.90
CA ASN A 383 -16.12 3.12 14.43
C ASN A 383 -16.93 3.99 15.41
N ASP A 384 -18.24 4.15 15.17
CA ASP A 384 -19.13 4.93 16.06
C ASP A 384 -19.16 4.32 17.46
N GLU A 385 -19.22 2.99 17.56
CA GLU A 385 -19.25 2.29 18.84
C GLU A 385 -17.89 2.39 19.55
N LEU A 386 -16.78 2.23 18.83
CA LEU A 386 -15.44 2.41 19.38
C LEU A 386 -15.26 3.83 19.95
N LEU A 387 -15.63 4.87 19.18
CA LEU A 387 -15.51 6.25 19.64
C LEU A 387 -16.41 6.55 20.84
N SER A 388 -17.62 6.00 20.85
CA SER A 388 -18.51 6.09 22.02
C SER A 388 -17.90 5.42 23.24
N THR A 389 -17.22 4.28 23.05
CA THR A 389 -16.50 3.58 24.11
C THR A 389 -15.32 4.41 24.63
N ILE A 390 -14.56 5.03 23.75
CA ILE A 390 -13.43 5.91 24.13
C ILE A 390 -13.95 7.15 24.87
N ALA A 391 -15.05 7.76 24.42
CA ALA A 391 -15.68 8.88 25.11
C ALA A 391 -16.13 8.46 26.53
N TRP A 392 -16.75 7.27 26.68
CA TRP A 392 -17.09 6.74 27.97
C TRP A 392 -15.86 6.54 28.88
N ILE A 393 -14.73 6.05 28.34
CA ILE A 393 -13.46 5.93 29.06
C ILE A 393 -13.01 7.31 29.56
N ASN A 394 -13.02 8.33 28.70
CA ASN A 394 -12.62 9.69 29.06
C ASN A 394 -13.47 10.29 30.18
N GLU A 395 -14.75 9.98 30.22
CA GLU A 395 -15.69 10.50 31.23
C GLU A 395 -15.69 9.71 32.55
N ASN A 396 -15.42 8.39 32.49
CA ASN A 396 -15.70 7.49 33.63
C ASN A 396 -14.44 6.82 34.21
N THR A 397 -13.26 7.15 33.71
CA THR A 397 -12.00 6.63 34.29
C THR A 397 -11.14 7.78 34.82
N GLU A 398 -10.19 7.45 35.69
CA GLU A 398 -9.27 8.42 36.27
C GLU A 398 -8.38 9.03 35.16
N GLN A 399 -7.95 10.30 35.37
CA GLN A 399 -7.15 11.04 34.36
C GLN A 399 -5.78 10.42 34.03
N ASP A 400 -5.25 9.60 34.94
CA ASP A 400 -3.97 8.89 34.81
C ASP A 400 -4.16 7.39 34.63
N ALA A 401 -5.39 6.95 34.29
CA ALA A 401 -5.70 5.54 34.09
C ALA A 401 -4.89 4.93 32.95
N VAL A 402 -4.50 3.68 33.10
CA VAL A 402 -3.85 2.87 32.08
C VAL A 402 -4.91 2.04 31.38
N ILE A 403 -5.05 2.25 30.09
CA ILE A 403 -5.95 1.48 29.23
C ILE A 403 -5.13 0.42 28.50
N VAL A 404 -5.54 -0.83 28.60
CA VAL A 404 -4.87 -1.98 27.95
C VAL A 404 -5.81 -2.59 26.93
N GLY A 405 -5.30 -2.94 25.76
CA GLY A 405 -6.06 -3.57 24.70
C GLY A 405 -5.19 -4.13 23.58
N GLU A 406 -5.81 -4.45 22.46
CA GLU A 406 -5.12 -5.00 21.29
C GLU A 406 -4.42 -3.92 20.47
N SER A 407 -3.37 -4.31 19.74
CA SER A 407 -2.51 -3.39 18.98
C SER A 407 -3.26 -2.63 17.86
N HIS A 408 -4.32 -3.20 17.31
CA HIS A 408 -5.10 -2.59 16.24
C HIS A 408 -5.92 -1.37 16.69
N LEU A 409 -6.22 -1.22 18.00
CA LEU A 409 -6.92 -0.06 18.55
C LEU A 409 -6.00 1.14 18.82
N ARG A 410 -4.68 0.95 18.70
CA ARG A 410 -3.68 1.94 19.10
C ARG A 410 -3.91 3.33 18.49
N GLY A 411 -4.19 3.39 17.19
CA GLY A 411 -4.34 4.67 16.50
C GLY A 411 -5.53 5.47 16.98
N PHE A 412 -6.65 4.81 17.24
CA PHE A 412 -7.83 5.45 17.82
C PHE A 412 -7.55 5.94 19.24
N MET A 413 -6.94 5.10 20.07
CA MET A 413 -6.60 5.47 21.44
C MET A 413 -5.64 6.66 21.47
N GLU A 414 -4.63 6.69 20.62
CA GLU A 414 -3.66 7.78 20.55
C GLU A 414 -4.27 9.10 20.09
N LEU A 415 -5.35 9.06 19.29
CA LEU A 415 -6.01 10.25 18.76
C LEU A 415 -7.13 10.78 19.64
N TYR A 416 -7.80 9.92 20.42
CA TYR A 416 -9.06 10.25 21.06
C TYR A 416 -9.06 10.04 22.59
N LEU A 417 -8.02 9.41 23.20
CA LEU A 417 -7.85 9.45 24.64
C LEU A 417 -7.40 10.84 25.08
N GLU A 418 -8.03 11.33 26.14
CA GLU A 418 -7.79 12.66 26.71
C GLU A 418 -6.94 12.58 27.97
N ASP A 419 -6.42 13.73 28.41
CA ASP A 419 -5.60 13.92 29.61
C ASP A 419 -4.28 13.11 29.58
N ASN A 420 -3.91 12.55 30.73
CA ASN A 420 -2.70 11.73 30.91
C ASN A 420 -2.95 10.25 30.80
N ARG A 421 -4.12 9.83 30.28
CA ARG A 421 -4.43 8.42 30.07
C ARG A 421 -3.47 7.80 29.08
N MET A 422 -2.95 6.64 29.40
CA MET A 422 -1.99 5.92 28.57
C MET A 422 -2.62 4.68 27.98
N TYR A 423 -2.42 4.47 26.68
CA TYR A 423 -2.78 3.22 26.03
C TYR A 423 -1.58 2.30 25.90
N HIS A 424 -1.70 1.09 26.44
CA HIS A 424 -0.73 0.02 26.27
C HIS A 424 -1.38 -1.13 25.50
N PHE A 425 -0.67 -1.64 24.52
CA PHE A 425 -1.12 -2.81 23.77
C PHE A 425 -0.24 -4.02 24.05
N SER A 426 -0.86 -5.19 24.06
CA SER A 426 -0.21 -6.48 24.28
C SER A 426 -0.80 -7.54 23.35
N GLU A 427 -0.06 -8.60 23.10
CA GLU A 427 -0.57 -9.81 22.43
C GLU A 427 -1.51 -10.59 23.35
N ASP A 428 -1.34 -10.46 24.68
CA ASP A 428 -2.24 -10.98 25.71
C ASP A 428 -2.66 -9.83 26.64
N PRO A 429 -3.66 -9.02 26.24
CA PRO A 429 -4.08 -7.85 27.00
C PRO A 429 -4.57 -8.19 28.41
N PRO A 430 -5.34 -9.28 28.66
CA PRO A 430 -5.79 -9.62 30.03
C PRO A 430 -4.64 -9.87 30.99
N THR A 431 -3.69 -10.75 30.64
CA THR A 431 -2.53 -11.05 31.50
C THR A 431 -1.64 -9.82 31.72
N PHE A 432 -1.46 -9.00 30.70
CA PHE A 432 -0.69 -7.77 30.82
C PHE A 432 -1.39 -6.75 31.73
N ALA A 433 -2.70 -6.59 31.62
CA ALA A 433 -3.50 -5.71 32.47
C ALA A 433 -3.46 -6.14 33.95
N GLU A 434 -3.54 -7.46 34.24
CA GLU A 434 -3.37 -7.98 35.62
C GLU A 434 -1.98 -7.68 36.18
N THR A 435 -0.93 -7.78 35.34
CA THR A 435 0.44 -7.49 35.78
C THR A 435 0.60 -6.02 36.13
N LEU A 436 0.06 -5.11 35.34
CA LEU A 436 0.08 -3.67 35.61
C LEU A 436 -0.74 -3.29 36.85
N SER A 437 -1.91 -3.93 37.02
CA SER A 437 -2.75 -3.72 38.25
C SER A 437 -1.98 -4.09 39.53
N LYS A 438 -1.25 -5.20 39.53
CA LYS A 438 -0.40 -5.62 40.67
C LYS A 438 0.72 -4.63 40.96
N SER A 439 1.12 -3.82 40.01
CA SER A 439 2.12 -2.74 40.16
C SER A 439 1.53 -1.44 40.73
N GLY A 440 0.25 -1.42 41.09
CA GLY A 440 -0.41 -0.28 41.71
C GLY A 440 -1.06 0.73 40.73
N HIS A 441 -1.10 0.44 39.45
CA HIS A 441 -1.80 1.26 38.49
C HIS A 441 -3.30 1.00 38.46
N GLN A 442 -4.08 2.02 38.17
CA GLN A 442 -5.50 1.86 37.85
C GLN A 442 -5.62 1.43 36.39
N VAL A 443 -5.99 0.18 36.17
CA VAL A 443 -5.96 -0.46 34.85
C VAL A 443 -7.35 -0.78 34.37
N TYR A 444 -7.64 -0.43 33.15
CA TYR A 444 -8.85 -0.79 32.42
C TYR A 444 -8.49 -1.60 31.18
N LEU A 445 -9.18 -2.70 31.00
CA LEU A 445 -9.02 -3.58 29.83
C LEU A 445 -10.16 -3.28 28.86
N ILE A 446 -9.82 -2.98 27.60
CA ILE A 446 -10.77 -2.91 26.49
C ILE A 446 -10.65 -4.16 25.64
N GLU A 447 -11.76 -4.87 25.46
CA GLU A 447 -11.86 -6.11 24.68
C GLU A 447 -12.90 -5.99 23.58
N LEU A 448 -12.63 -6.63 22.44
CA LEU A 448 -13.61 -6.83 21.38
C LEU A 448 -14.48 -8.05 21.74
N ASN A 449 -15.74 -7.83 22.01
CA ASN A 449 -16.64 -8.89 22.48
C ASN A 449 -17.28 -9.72 21.36
N GLY A 450 -17.16 -9.34 20.10
CA GLY A 450 -17.66 -10.09 18.94
C GLY A 450 -19.14 -10.52 18.98
N LYS A 451 -19.93 -10.12 20.00
CA LYS A 451 -21.34 -10.48 20.19
C LYS A 451 -22.15 -9.27 20.68
N SER A 452 -23.28 -9.02 20.02
CA SER A 452 -24.28 -8.05 20.49
C SER A 452 -24.66 -8.28 21.97
N PRO A 453 -24.95 -7.23 22.81
CA PRO A 453 -25.26 -5.87 22.38
C PRO A 453 -24.08 -4.90 22.36
N ALA A 454 -22.94 -5.21 22.92
CA ALA A 454 -21.78 -4.31 22.95
C ALA A 454 -20.58 -4.97 22.29
N LEU A 455 -20.08 -4.37 21.20
CA LEU A 455 -18.91 -4.84 20.47
C LEU A 455 -17.63 -4.63 21.30
N PHE A 456 -17.54 -3.51 22.02
CA PHE A 456 -16.42 -3.21 22.92
C PHE A 456 -16.86 -3.23 24.38
N VAL A 457 -16.08 -3.90 25.22
CA VAL A 457 -16.34 -4.00 26.66
C VAL A 457 -15.13 -3.45 27.40
N VAL A 458 -15.38 -2.53 28.34
CA VAL A 458 -14.35 -1.98 29.23
C VAL A 458 -14.52 -2.60 30.62
N LYS A 459 -13.44 -3.20 31.14
CA LYS A 459 -13.42 -3.84 32.46
C LYS A 459 -12.35 -3.20 33.32
N ARG A 460 -12.71 -2.76 34.52
CA ARG A 460 -11.73 -2.39 35.55
C ARG A 460 -11.07 -3.65 36.08
N ILE A 461 -9.75 -3.69 36.07
CA ILE A 461 -8.98 -4.78 36.66
C ILE A 461 -8.70 -4.42 38.13
N SER A 462 -9.40 -5.08 39.03
CA SER A 462 -9.15 -4.93 40.47
C SER A 462 -7.93 -5.74 40.89
N GLN A 463 -7.20 -5.23 41.87
CA GLN A 463 -6.11 -5.95 42.54
C GLN A 463 -6.60 -7.21 43.21
#